data_413a185b527af107224ba958301ecb90
#
_entry.id   413a185b527af107224ba958301ecb90
#
_cell.length_a   1.000
_cell.length_b   1.000
_cell.length_c   1.000
_cell.angle_alpha   90.00
_cell.angle_beta   90.00
_cell.angle_gamma   90.00
#
_symmetry.space_group_name_H-M   'P 1'
#
loop_
_entity.id
_entity.type
_entity.pdbx_description
1 polymer ?
#
loop_
_entity_poly.entity_id
_entity_poly.type
_entity_poly.pdbx_seq_one_letter_code
_entity_poly.pdbx_strand_id
1 'polypeptide(L)'
;MEEKEKIVQYLNAVYQNTRTAVQSIEDIITKVEDTDLISELSREQDEYRCLSKECENFAKAEKIEDIKDNNWIEKAKLWTSINMGTLLDKSTRNIAEMMLLGTFMGVVTCIKDKDDHKGISTELDEIIDKLYELERKNIDRLLPYLIQNK
;
A
#
# COMPACT_ATOMS: atom_id res chain seq x y z
N MET A 1 -10.55 16.13 21.07
CA MET A 1 -9.84 16.22 19.80
C MET A 1 -10.72 16.93 18.79
N GLU A 2 -10.19 17.95 18.15
CA GLU A 2 -10.93 18.71 17.16
C GLU A 2 -11.18 17.86 15.90
N GLU A 3 -12.26 18.18 15.20
CA GLU A 3 -12.68 17.45 14.02
C GLU A 3 -11.62 17.45 12.91
N LYS A 4 -10.95 18.58 12.73
CA LYS A 4 -9.89 18.70 11.73
C LYS A 4 -8.72 17.77 12.03
N GLU A 5 -8.35 17.62 13.30
CA GLU A 5 -7.28 16.71 13.71
C GLU A 5 -7.64 15.26 13.40
N LYS A 6 -8.90 14.90 13.61
CA LYS A 6 -9.38 13.53 13.29
C LYS A 6 -9.32 13.27 11.81
N ILE A 7 -9.69 14.26 10.99
CA ILE A 7 -9.61 14.16 9.53
C ILE A 7 -8.15 13.96 9.10
N VAL A 8 -7.24 14.77 9.66
CA VAL A 8 -5.81 14.66 9.33
C VAL A 8 -5.27 13.30 9.71
N GLN A 9 -5.63 12.79 10.89
CA GLN A 9 -5.19 11.45 11.31
C GLN A 9 -5.69 10.36 10.37
N TYR A 10 -6.96 10.43 9.98
CA TYR A 10 -7.54 9.45 9.06
C TYR A 10 -6.87 9.53 7.68
N LEU A 11 -6.74 10.74 7.16
CA LEU A 11 -6.06 10.98 5.88
C LEU A 11 -4.64 10.42 5.89
N ASN A 12 -3.89 10.70 6.95
CA ASN A 12 -2.52 10.20 7.05
C ASN A 12 -2.47 8.68 7.10
N ALA A 13 -3.41 8.05 7.79
CA ALA A 13 -3.47 6.58 7.84
C ALA A 13 -3.68 5.98 6.44
N VAL A 14 -4.65 6.51 5.69
CA VAL A 14 -4.93 6.03 4.32
C VAL A 14 -3.74 6.29 3.41
N TYR A 15 -3.19 7.51 3.47
CA TYR A 15 -2.07 7.90 2.64
C TYR A 15 -0.84 7.04 2.91
N GLN A 16 -0.54 6.76 4.18
CA GLN A 16 0.58 5.89 4.56
C GLN A 16 0.46 4.51 3.94
N ASN A 17 -0.74 3.95 3.94
CA ASN A 17 -0.97 2.62 3.35
C ASN A 17 -0.64 2.64 1.86
N THR A 18 -1.15 3.64 1.12
CA THR A 18 -0.87 3.74 -0.32
C THR A 18 0.63 3.95 -0.59
N ARG A 19 1.28 4.80 0.17
CA ARG A 19 2.70 5.11 -0.03
C ARG A 19 3.60 3.93 0.34
N THR A 20 3.24 3.19 1.38
CA THR A 20 3.97 1.98 1.74
C THR A 20 3.93 0.96 0.61
N ALA A 21 2.77 0.79 -0.02
CA ALA A 21 2.61 -0.13 -1.15
C ALA A 21 3.46 0.33 -2.35
N VAL A 22 3.39 1.62 -2.71
CA VAL A 22 4.18 2.17 -3.81
C VAL A 22 5.67 1.95 -3.56
N GLN A 23 6.14 2.27 -2.36
CA GLN A 23 7.55 2.16 -2.02
C GLN A 23 8.02 0.71 -2.00
N SER A 24 7.21 -0.19 -1.45
CA SER A 24 7.54 -1.62 -1.41
C SER A 24 7.73 -2.19 -2.81
N ILE A 25 6.84 -1.83 -3.74
CA ILE A 25 6.96 -2.28 -5.13
C ILE A 25 8.20 -1.67 -5.77
N GLU A 26 8.44 -0.38 -5.57
CA GLU A 26 9.62 0.29 -6.13
C GLU A 26 10.91 -0.42 -5.71
N ASP A 27 10.99 -0.81 -4.45
CA ASP A 27 12.19 -1.45 -3.92
C ASP A 27 12.38 -2.89 -4.41
N ILE A 28 11.29 -3.62 -4.63
CA ILE A 28 11.37 -5.04 -5.02
C ILE A 28 11.44 -5.26 -6.53
N ILE A 29 10.83 -4.37 -7.33
CA ILE A 29 10.64 -4.60 -8.76
C ILE A 29 11.97 -4.73 -9.51
N THR A 30 13.02 -4.07 -9.04
CA THR A 30 14.35 -4.14 -9.66
C THR A 30 15.00 -5.51 -9.49
N LYS A 31 14.47 -6.33 -8.59
CA LYS A 31 15.00 -7.66 -8.29
C LYS A 31 14.19 -8.78 -8.95
N VAL A 32 13.09 -8.42 -9.62
CA VAL A 32 12.21 -9.38 -10.28
C VAL A 32 12.75 -9.68 -11.67
N GLU A 33 12.87 -10.96 -12.00
CA GLU A 33 13.31 -11.40 -13.34
C GLU A 33 12.14 -11.81 -14.24
N ASP A 34 11.07 -12.33 -13.66
CA ASP A 34 9.88 -12.76 -14.40
C ASP A 34 9.17 -11.54 -14.99
N THR A 35 9.06 -11.50 -16.33
CA THR A 35 8.47 -10.34 -17.02
C THR A 35 6.99 -10.16 -16.74
N ASP A 36 6.26 -11.26 -16.53
CA ASP A 36 4.83 -11.18 -16.20
C ASP A 36 4.63 -10.59 -14.80
N LEU A 37 5.47 -10.99 -13.85
CA LEU A 37 5.40 -10.44 -12.50
C LEU A 37 5.80 -8.96 -12.49
N ILE A 38 6.80 -8.57 -13.28
CA ILE A 38 7.16 -7.14 -13.43
C ILE A 38 5.97 -6.35 -13.93
N SER A 39 5.27 -6.85 -14.95
CA SER A 39 4.08 -6.18 -15.49
C SER A 39 2.97 -6.08 -14.45
N GLU A 40 2.75 -7.14 -13.70
CA GLU A 40 1.73 -7.14 -12.64
C GLU A 40 2.07 -6.12 -11.55
N LEU A 41 3.32 -6.11 -11.07
CA LEU A 41 3.74 -5.17 -10.03
C LEU A 41 3.69 -3.72 -10.51
N SER A 42 4.06 -3.47 -11.77
CA SER A 42 3.97 -2.13 -12.35
C SER A 42 2.54 -1.64 -12.39
N ARG A 43 1.60 -2.51 -12.77
CA ARG A 43 0.17 -2.19 -12.79
C ARG A 43 -0.33 -1.88 -11.38
N GLU A 44 0.03 -2.72 -10.41
CA GLU A 44 -0.36 -2.51 -9.01
C GLU A 44 0.17 -1.17 -8.50
N GLN A 45 1.42 -0.86 -8.79
CA GLN A 45 2.04 0.39 -8.37
C GLN A 45 1.30 1.60 -8.92
N ASP A 46 0.91 1.56 -10.19
CA ASP A 46 0.16 2.65 -10.81
C ASP A 46 -1.19 2.85 -10.13
N GLU A 47 -1.88 1.76 -9.80
CA GLU A 47 -3.17 1.85 -9.10
C GLU A 47 -3.01 2.42 -7.69
N TYR A 48 -1.97 2.03 -6.95
CA TYR A 48 -1.68 2.62 -5.64
C TYR A 48 -1.33 4.10 -5.76
N ARG A 49 -0.59 4.49 -6.79
CA ARG A 49 -0.26 5.91 -7.03
C ARG A 49 -1.52 6.73 -7.29
N CYS A 50 -2.49 6.18 -8.03
CA CYS A 50 -3.77 6.86 -8.24
C CYS A 50 -4.48 7.13 -6.91
N LEU A 51 -4.50 6.17 -6.00
CA LEU A 51 -5.11 6.37 -4.68
C LEU A 51 -4.33 7.37 -3.84
N SER A 52 -2.99 7.34 -3.90
CA SER A 52 -2.16 8.37 -3.25
C SER A 52 -2.54 9.76 -3.75
N LYS A 53 -2.77 9.88 -5.05
CA LYS A 53 -3.17 11.15 -5.67
C LYS A 53 -4.53 11.60 -5.19
N GLU A 54 -5.47 10.69 -5.02
CA GLU A 54 -6.79 11.02 -4.45
C GLU A 54 -6.64 11.59 -3.04
N CYS A 55 -5.75 11.00 -2.23
CA CYS A 55 -5.46 11.52 -0.89
C CYS A 55 -4.87 12.93 -0.95
N GLU A 56 -3.94 13.15 -1.88
CA GLU A 56 -3.32 14.49 -2.06
C GLU A 56 -4.35 15.52 -2.50
N ASN A 57 -5.24 15.15 -3.41
CA ASN A 57 -6.32 16.04 -3.86
C ASN A 57 -7.29 16.36 -2.72
N PHE A 58 -7.62 15.37 -1.90
CA PHE A 58 -8.45 15.59 -0.72
C PHE A 58 -7.77 16.59 0.24
N ALA A 59 -6.47 16.42 0.47
CA ALA A 59 -5.72 17.32 1.34
C ALA A 59 -5.78 18.77 0.83
N LYS A 60 -5.61 18.96 -0.48
CA LYS A 60 -5.68 20.29 -1.10
C LYS A 60 -7.06 20.91 -0.92
N ALA A 61 -8.12 20.14 -1.16
CA ALA A 61 -9.49 20.62 -1.03
C ALA A 61 -9.81 21.03 0.41
N GLU A 62 -9.27 20.31 1.38
CA GLU A 62 -9.48 20.57 2.80
C GLU A 62 -8.43 21.52 3.40
N LYS A 63 -7.51 22.02 2.58
CA LYS A 63 -6.42 22.91 2.99
C LYS A 63 -5.54 22.28 4.10
N ILE A 64 -5.27 21.01 3.95
CA ILE A 64 -4.36 20.28 4.83
C ILE A 64 -2.98 20.28 4.18
N GLU A 65 -2.01 20.94 4.84
CA GLU A 65 -0.68 21.10 4.29
C GLU A 65 0.26 19.97 4.68
N ASP A 66 0.02 19.34 5.82
CA ASP A 66 0.94 18.36 6.40
C ASP A 66 0.42 16.95 6.24
N ILE A 67 0.29 16.52 4.98
CA ILE A 67 -0.10 15.16 4.65
C ILE A 67 1.09 14.20 4.76
N LYS A 68 2.32 14.74 4.75
CA LYS A 68 3.53 13.93 4.75
C LYS A 68 4.01 13.67 6.16
N ASP A 69 4.01 12.40 6.54
CA ASP A 69 4.61 11.94 7.77
C ASP A 69 5.90 11.19 7.41
N ASN A 70 7.03 11.77 7.76
CA ASN A 70 8.34 11.18 7.48
C ASN A 70 8.55 9.84 8.18
N ASN A 71 7.84 9.61 9.29
CA ASN A 71 8.00 8.37 10.05
C ASN A 71 7.55 7.12 9.27
N TRP A 72 6.48 7.25 8.46
CA TRP A 72 6.02 6.09 7.69
C TRP A 72 7.00 5.73 6.57
N ILE A 73 7.68 6.73 5.98
CA ILE A 73 8.71 6.47 4.96
C ILE A 73 9.84 5.67 5.58
N GLU A 74 10.26 6.03 6.78
CA GLU A 74 11.30 5.31 7.52
C GLU A 74 10.85 3.89 7.87
N LYS A 75 9.61 3.72 8.31
CA LYS A 75 9.04 2.41 8.61
C LYS A 75 8.99 1.53 7.38
N ALA A 76 8.55 2.08 6.25
CA ALA A 76 8.49 1.35 4.99
C ALA A 76 9.89 0.92 4.54
N LYS A 77 10.86 1.82 4.63
CA LYS A 77 12.25 1.52 4.30
C LYS A 77 12.83 0.45 5.21
N LEU A 78 12.54 0.54 6.51
CA LEU A 78 13.02 -0.44 7.48
C LEU A 78 12.42 -1.82 7.18
N TRP A 79 11.12 -1.87 6.94
CA TRP A 79 10.45 -3.12 6.60
C TRP A 79 11.04 -3.73 5.33
N THR A 80 11.19 -2.91 4.28
CA THR A 80 11.77 -3.36 3.01
C THR A 80 13.21 -3.82 3.19
N SER A 81 14.01 -3.05 3.93
CA SER A 81 15.41 -3.39 4.18
C SER A 81 15.57 -4.73 4.91
N ILE A 82 14.73 -4.97 5.90
CA ILE A 82 14.73 -6.23 6.64
C ILE A 82 14.40 -7.38 5.70
N ASN A 83 13.33 -7.24 4.92
CA ASN A 83 12.89 -8.29 4.00
C ASN A 83 13.88 -8.48 2.85
N MET A 84 14.45 -7.39 2.32
CA MET A 84 15.42 -7.46 1.24
C MET A 84 16.77 -7.97 1.71
N GLY A 85 17.16 -7.61 2.94
CA GLY A 85 18.42 -8.09 3.52
C GLY A 85 18.46 -9.59 3.74
N THR A 86 17.29 -10.21 3.91
CA THR A 86 17.14 -11.66 4.05
C THR A 86 16.77 -12.34 2.74
N LEU A 87 16.65 -11.57 1.65
CA LEU A 87 16.23 -12.11 0.35
C LEU A 87 17.39 -12.85 -0.32
N LEU A 88 17.57 -14.09 0.06
CA LEU A 88 18.53 -15.00 -0.58
C LEU A 88 17.92 -15.66 -1.81
N ASP A 89 16.62 -15.79 -1.82
CA ASP A 89 15.84 -16.42 -2.89
C ASP A 89 15.05 -15.36 -3.65
N LYS A 90 15.50 -15.05 -4.88
CA LYS A 90 14.85 -14.08 -5.76
C LYS A 90 13.90 -14.74 -6.75
N SER A 91 13.49 -15.98 -6.46
CA SER A 91 12.53 -16.67 -7.32
C SER A 91 11.21 -15.91 -7.36
N THR A 92 10.50 -16.08 -8.47
CA THR A 92 9.15 -15.51 -8.64
C THR A 92 8.25 -15.90 -7.49
N ARG A 93 8.29 -17.16 -7.08
CA ARG A 93 7.50 -17.66 -5.97
C ARG A 93 7.78 -16.92 -4.66
N ASN A 94 9.06 -16.75 -4.33
CA ASN A 94 9.42 -16.08 -3.07
C ASN A 94 9.05 -14.61 -3.08
N ILE A 95 9.26 -13.93 -4.21
CA ILE A 95 8.89 -12.52 -4.32
C ILE A 95 7.38 -12.36 -4.22
N ALA A 96 6.62 -13.23 -4.90
CA ALA A 96 5.15 -13.20 -4.82
C ALA A 96 4.68 -13.44 -3.37
N GLU A 97 5.30 -14.37 -2.65
CA GLU A 97 4.97 -14.62 -1.25
C GLU A 97 5.19 -13.37 -0.39
N MET A 98 6.32 -12.70 -0.55
CA MET A 98 6.62 -11.48 0.18
C MET A 98 5.59 -10.39 -0.12
N MET A 99 5.24 -10.22 -1.40
CA MET A 99 4.24 -9.22 -1.81
C MET A 99 2.85 -9.57 -1.26
N LEU A 100 2.50 -10.85 -1.25
CA LEU A 100 1.24 -11.31 -0.67
C LEU A 100 1.13 -11.00 0.81
N LEU A 101 2.19 -11.26 1.56
CA LEU A 101 2.21 -10.96 3.00
C LEU A 101 2.05 -9.47 3.25
N GLY A 102 2.76 -8.63 2.49
CA GLY A 102 2.64 -7.18 2.61
C GLY A 102 1.25 -6.68 2.23
N THR A 103 0.68 -7.22 1.17
CA THR A 103 -0.67 -6.84 0.72
C THR A 103 -1.73 -7.26 1.74
N PHE A 104 -1.59 -8.43 2.32
CA PHE A 104 -2.48 -8.89 3.39
C PHE A 104 -2.43 -7.95 4.60
N MET A 105 -1.23 -7.51 4.99
CA MET A 105 -1.09 -6.52 6.06
C MET A 105 -1.80 -5.22 5.71
N GLY A 106 -1.74 -4.81 4.45
CA GLY A 106 -2.47 -3.63 3.96
C GLY A 106 -3.97 -3.79 4.12
N VAL A 107 -4.51 -4.97 3.80
CA VAL A 107 -5.94 -5.27 3.98
C VAL A 107 -6.34 -5.15 5.46
N VAL A 108 -5.55 -5.76 6.34
CA VAL A 108 -5.81 -5.70 7.78
C VAL A 108 -5.80 -4.24 8.27
N THR A 109 -4.81 -3.47 7.81
CA THR A 109 -4.69 -2.05 8.16
C THR A 109 -5.90 -1.26 7.70
N CYS A 110 -6.40 -1.49 6.48
CA CYS A 110 -7.62 -0.83 5.99
C CYS A 110 -8.81 -1.06 6.90
N ILE A 111 -9.01 -2.30 7.32
CA ILE A 111 -10.14 -2.66 8.19
C ILE A 111 -10.04 -1.93 9.52
N LYS A 112 -8.85 -1.96 10.12
CA LYS A 112 -8.61 -1.32 11.42
C LYS A 112 -8.74 0.20 11.33
N ASP A 113 -8.13 0.81 10.32
CA ASP A 113 -8.16 2.27 10.16
C ASP A 113 -9.58 2.78 9.92
N LYS A 114 -10.36 2.07 9.11
CA LYS A 114 -11.74 2.47 8.86
C LYS A 114 -12.56 2.37 10.15
N ASP A 115 -12.35 1.31 10.92
CA ASP A 115 -13.04 1.13 12.20
C ASP A 115 -12.65 2.19 13.22
N ASP A 116 -11.36 2.51 13.31
CA ASP A 116 -10.84 3.51 14.24
C ASP A 116 -11.31 4.94 13.91
N HIS A 117 -11.73 5.18 12.67
CA HIS A 117 -12.11 6.51 12.20
C HIS A 117 -13.57 6.58 11.73
N LYS A 118 -14.45 5.83 12.38
CA LYS A 118 -15.87 5.83 12.04
C LYS A 118 -16.49 7.21 12.14
N GLY A 119 -17.25 7.58 11.11
CA GLY A 119 -18.00 8.82 11.09
C GLY A 119 -17.18 10.08 10.92
N ILE A 120 -15.90 9.97 10.55
CA ILE A 120 -15.02 11.13 10.41
C ILE A 120 -15.18 11.78 9.03
N SER A 121 -15.16 11.00 7.96
CA SER A 121 -15.22 11.54 6.61
C SER A 121 -15.74 10.50 5.62
N THR A 122 -16.83 10.83 4.96
CA THR A 122 -17.39 9.97 3.90
C THR A 122 -16.42 9.83 2.74
N GLU A 123 -15.74 10.92 2.36
CA GLU A 123 -14.79 10.89 1.25
C GLU A 123 -13.59 9.99 1.54
N LEU A 124 -13.07 10.04 2.76
CA LEU A 124 -11.97 9.17 3.15
C LEU A 124 -12.42 7.71 3.26
N ASP A 125 -13.66 7.48 3.71
CA ASP A 125 -14.24 6.14 3.70
C ASP A 125 -14.29 5.57 2.29
N GLU A 126 -14.63 6.39 1.29
CA GLU A 126 -14.65 5.96 -0.11
C GLU A 126 -13.25 5.61 -0.61
N ILE A 127 -12.26 6.41 -0.26
CA ILE A 127 -10.87 6.16 -0.68
C ILE A 127 -10.36 4.86 -0.03
N ILE A 128 -10.58 4.69 1.27
CA ILE A 128 -10.11 3.49 1.95
C ILE A 128 -10.84 2.23 1.46
N ASP A 129 -12.09 2.35 1.07
CA ASP A 129 -12.84 1.24 0.48
C ASP A 129 -12.24 0.83 -0.87
N LYS A 130 -11.85 1.81 -1.69
CA LYS A 130 -11.16 1.54 -2.96
C LYS A 130 -9.82 0.85 -2.72
N LEU A 131 -9.08 1.31 -1.72
CA LEU A 131 -7.79 0.71 -1.37
C LEU A 131 -7.97 -0.73 -0.91
N TYR A 132 -8.95 -0.98 -0.05
CA TYR A 132 -9.28 -2.32 0.43
C TYR A 132 -9.60 -3.26 -0.74
N GLU A 133 -10.48 -2.83 -1.65
CA GLU A 133 -10.85 -3.64 -2.81
C GLU A 133 -9.66 -3.88 -3.74
N LEU A 134 -8.83 -2.86 -3.95
CA LEU A 134 -7.63 -3.00 -4.76
C LEU A 134 -6.68 -4.03 -4.16
N GLU A 135 -6.44 -3.94 -2.87
CA GLU A 135 -5.52 -4.86 -2.20
C GLU A 135 -6.05 -6.29 -2.24
N ARG A 136 -7.35 -6.49 -2.07
CA ARG A 136 -7.94 -7.82 -2.19
C ARG A 136 -7.78 -8.40 -3.60
N LYS A 137 -7.99 -7.57 -4.62
CA LYS A 137 -7.77 -7.99 -6.00
C LYS A 137 -6.32 -8.35 -6.25
N ASN A 138 -5.40 -7.56 -5.69
CA ASN A 138 -3.98 -7.81 -5.86
C ASN A 138 -3.56 -9.13 -5.20
N ILE A 139 -4.17 -9.51 -4.08
CA ILE A 139 -3.95 -10.83 -3.50
C ILE A 139 -4.32 -11.91 -4.52
N ASP A 140 -5.50 -11.83 -5.11
CA ASP A 140 -5.95 -12.83 -6.09
C ASP A 140 -5.02 -12.88 -7.32
N ARG A 141 -4.50 -11.74 -7.74
CA ARG A 141 -3.62 -11.65 -8.91
C ARG A 141 -2.21 -12.17 -8.63
N LEU A 142 -1.76 -12.10 -7.38
CA LEU A 142 -0.43 -12.58 -6.99
C LEU A 142 -0.40 -14.07 -6.69
N LEU A 143 -1.52 -14.65 -6.27
CA LEU A 143 -1.57 -16.07 -5.89
C LEU A 143 -1.05 -17.02 -6.98
N PRO A 144 -1.36 -16.82 -8.28
CA PRO A 144 -0.85 -17.74 -9.31
C PRO A 144 0.67 -17.79 -9.39
N TYR A 145 1.36 -16.72 -8.99
CA TYR A 145 2.82 -16.68 -9.04
C TYR A 145 3.48 -17.53 -7.97
N LEU A 146 2.71 -18.06 -7.02
CA LEU A 146 3.22 -19.04 -6.05
C LEU A 146 3.43 -20.41 -6.65
N ILE A 147 2.83 -20.68 -7.79
CA ILE A 147 2.90 -21.99 -8.46
C ILE A 147 4.11 -21.99 -9.37
N GLN A 148 5.01 -22.95 -9.14
CA GLN A 148 6.17 -23.12 -10.01
C GLN A 148 5.75 -23.89 -11.23
N ASN A 149 5.88 -23.26 -12.40
CA ASN A 149 5.68 -23.93 -13.67
C ASN A 149 6.97 -24.63 -14.06
N LYS A 150 6.83 -25.85 -14.49
CA LYS A 150 7.98 -26.66 -14.93
C LYS A 150 8.11 -26.64 -16.45
#